data_093359ec45a5831a0456b8c4a02790c1
#
_entry.id   093359ec45a5831a0456b8c4a02790c1
#
_cell.length_a   1.000
_cell.length_b   1.000
_cell.length_c   1.000
_cell.angle_alpha   90.00
_cell.angle_beta   90.00
_cell.angle_gamma   90.00
#
_symmetry.space_group_name_H-M   'P 1'
#
loop_
_entity.id
_entity.type
_entity.pdbx_description
1 polymer ?
#
loop_
_entity_poly.entity_id
_entity_poly.type
_entity_poly.pdbx_seq_one_letter_code
_entity_poly.pdbx_strand_id
1 'polypeptide(L)'
;VGDPTESDVNTAHAIGAHIIGFHVKAPKSIQTSASRCQPPVPLHCDDVIYRLMDHVTDKVAALLPPIDEMRVLGEANVAQLFHIKQGQRRAPKCIAGCRVTNGTVSRANEIRILRGDERKEVFRGRLDTLRQVKKDVSEMRKGTECGMSFDGFDDVQVDDKIQCFTMVQVPATLK
;
A
#
# COMPACT_ATOMS: atom_id res chain seq x y z
N VAL A 1 -42.27 -6.12 5.77
CA VAL A 1 -41.90 -5.05 6.72
C VAL A 1 -42.29 -5.54 8.11
N GLY A 2 -41.34 -5.68 9.00
CA GLY A 2 -41.52 -6.19 10.38
C GLY A 2 -40.25 -6.82 10.94
N ASP A 3 -40.38 -7.45 12.10
CA ASP A 3 -39.27 -8.16 12.75
C ASP A 3 -38.82 -9.38 11.91
N PRO A 4 -37.52 -9.71 11.88
CA PRO A 4 -37.01 -10.87 11.14
C PRO A 4 -37.62 -12.18 11.63
N THR A 5 -37.93 -13.07 10.67
CA THR A 5 -38.56 -14.37 10.89
C THR A 5 -37.62 -15.54 10.59
N GLU A 6 -38.00 -16.77 10.98
CA GLU A 6 -37.27 -17.98 10.61
C GLU A 6 -37.19 -18.19 9.08
N SER A 7 -38.24 -17.79 8.37
CA SER A 7 -38.25 -17.85 6.90
C SER A 7 -37.18 -16.94 6.28
N ASP A 8 -36.97 -15.76 6.86
CA ASP A 8 -35.94 -14.82 6.41
C ASP A 8 -34.54 -15.40 6.66
N VAL A 9 -34.32 -16.05 7.82
CA VAL A 9 -33.05 -16.72 8.12
C VAL A 9 -32.79 -17.86 7.12
N ASN A 10 -33.80 -18.68 6.84
CA ASN A 10 -33.65 -19.79 5.89
C ASN A 10 -33.36 -19.28 4.46
N THR A 11 -34.05 -18.22 4.05
CA THR A 11 -33.82 -17.59 2.74
C THR A 11 -32.39 -17.00 2.67
N ALA A 12 -31.99 -16.25 3.69
CA ALA A 12 -30.65 -15.66 3.74
C ALA A 12 -29.57 -16.76 3.76
N HIS A 13 -29.78 -17.86 4.49
CA HIS A 13 -28.86 -19.00 4.47
C HIS A 13 -28.73 -19.63 3.08
N ALA A 14 -29.85 -19.84 2.39
CA ALA A 14 -29.87 -20.48 1.07
C ALA A 14 -29.11 -19.68 0.01
N ILE A 15 -29.12 -18.35 0.10
CA ILE A 15 -28.44 -17.46 -0.87
C ILE A 15 -27.13 -16.85 -0.35
N GLY A 16 -26.70 -17.21 0.87
CA GLY A 16 -25.47 -16.65 1.48
C GLY A 16 -25.57 -15.16 1.81
N ALA A 17 -26.77 -14.64 2.13
CA ALA A 17 -27.00 -13.22 2.38
C ALA A 17 -26.88 -12.86 3.87
N HIS A 18 -26.69 -11.55 4.13
CA HIS A 18 -26.73 -10.94 5.45
C HIS A 18 -28.12 -10.37 5.71
N ILE A 19 -28.62 -10.49 6.95
CA ILE A 19 -29.85 -9.84 7.36
C ILE A 19 -29.51 -8.54 8.07
N ILE A 20 -30.06 -7.44 7.57
CA ILE A 20 -29.86 -6.10 8.12
C ILE A 20 -31.23 -5.51 8.45
N GLY A 21 -31.42 -5.14 9.71
CA GLY A 21 -32.67 -4.60 10.22
C GLY A 21 -32.50 -3.18 10.78
N PHE A 22 -33.31 -2.24 10.29
CA PHE A 22 -33.38 -0.90 10.85
C PHE A 22 -34.64 -0.73 11.67
N HIS A 23 -34.47 -0.28 12.90
CA HIS A 23 -35.58 -0.04 13.85
C HIS A 23 -36.49 -1.27 14.05
N VAL A 24 -35.90 -2.46 14.02
CA VAL A 24 -36.56 -3.75 14.28
C VAL A 24 -35.78 -4.55 15.30
N LYS A 25 -36.43 -5.37 16.05
CA LYS A 25 -35.79 -6.22 17.08
C LYS A 25 -35.79 -7.68 16.66
N ALA A 26 -34.59 -8.25 16.55
CA ALA A 26 -34.47 -9.69 16.34
C ALA A 26 -34.71 -10.45 17.65
N PRO A 27 -35.77 -11.29 17.75
CA PRO A 27 -36.00 -12.15 18.91
C PRO A 27 -34.80 -13.07 19.16
N LYS A 28 -34.53 -13.43 20.42
CA LYS A 28 -33.42 -14.34 20.77
C LYS A 28 -33.51 -15.68 20.06
N SER A 29 -34.71 -16.19 19.78
CA SER A 29 -34.94 -17.41 19.03
C SER A 29 -34.34 -17.28 17.59
N ILE A 30 -34.61 -16.18 16.91
CA ILE A 30 -34.13 -15.90 15.54
C ILE A 30 -32.61 -15.73 15.53
N GLN A 31 -32.05 -15.00 16.50
CA GLN A 31 -30.58 -14.87 16.64
C GLN A 31 -29.91 -16.24 16.84
N THR A 32 -30.52 -17.12 17.64
CA THR A 32 -30.03 -18.48 17.86
C THR A 32 -30.14 -19.32 16.59
N SER A 33 -31.26 -19.24 15.87
CA SER A 33 -31.46 -19.94 14.60
C SER A 33 -30.42 -19.51 13.58
N ALA A 34 -30.21 -18.19 13.39
CA ALA A 34 -29.20 -17.65 12.49
C ALA A 34 -27.77 -18.12 12.82
N SER A 35 -27.43 -18.20 14.11
CA SER A 35 -26.11 -18.64 14.57
C SER A 35 -25.89 -20.15 14.42
N ARG A 36 -26.97 -20.98 14.39
CA ARG A 36 -26.91 -22.43 14.22
C ARG A 36 -26.78 -22.88 12.78
N CYS A 37 -27.08 -22.03 11.80
CA CYS A 37 -26.89 -22.33 10.40
C CYS A 37 -25.41 -22.59 10.10
N GLN A 38 -25.14 -23.40 9.09
CA GLN A 38 -23.78 -23.65 8.61
C GLN A 38 -23.71 -23.38 7.10
N PRO A 39 -23.07 -22.25 6.68
CA PRO A 39 -22.45 -21.21 7.53
C PRO A 39 -23.47 -20.38 8.31
N PRO A 40 -23.05 -19.75 9.42
CA PRO A 40 -23.97 -18.90 10.20
C PRO A 40 -24.41 -17.69 9.38
N VAL A 41 -25.70 -17.32 9.53
CA VAL A 41 -26.28 -16.16 8.85
C VAL A 41 -25.98 -14.91 9.67
N PRO A 42 -25.20 -13.94 9.16
CA PRO A 42 -24.96 -12.70 9.86
C PRO A 42 -26.24 -11.87 9.95
N LEU A 43 -26.64 -11.52 11.19
CA LEU A 43 -27.82 -10.72 11.47
C LEU A 43 -27.42 -9.50 12.29
N HIS A 44 -27.71 -8.32 11.79
CA HIS A 44 -27.40 -7.05 12.43
C HIS A 44 -28.63 -6.13 12.43
N CYS A 45 -29.07 -5.71 13.61
CA CYS A 45 -30.18 -4.77 13.78
C CYS A 45 -29.69 -3.59 14.63
N ASP A 46 -30.00 -2.37 14.21
CA ASP A 46 -29.69 -1.14 14.94
C ASP A 46 -30.84 -0.13 14.78
N ASP A 47 -31.05 0.68 15.81
CA ASP A 47 -32.05 1.74 15.83
C ASP A 47 -31.49 3.05 15.27
N VAL A 48 -30.16 3.14 15.05
CA VAL A 48 -29.46 4.30 14.50
C VAL A 48 -29.01 4.02 13.07
N ILE A 49 -29.63 4.69 12.10
CA ILE A 49 -29.38 4.46 10.67
C ILE A 49 -27.92 4.65 10.29
N TYR A 50 -27.22 5.63 10.87
CA TYR A 50 -25.81 5.90 10.55
C TYR A 50 -24.90 4.72 10.95
N ARG A 51 -25.15 4.08 12.10
CA ARG A 51 -24.39 2.88 12.52
C ARG A 51 -24.64 1.70 11.59
N LEU A 52 -25.85 1.59 11.12
CA LEU A 52 -26.23 0.54 10.16
C LEU A 52 -25.51 0.76 8.83
N MET A 53 -25.47 2.02 8.35
CA MET A 53 -24.76 2.38 7.14
C MET A 53 -23.26 2.11 7.27
N ASP A 54 -22.63 2.49 8.38
CA ASP A 54 -21.22 2.22 8.65
C ASP A 54 -20.94 0.70 8.63
N HIS A 55 -21.81 -0.09 9.32
CA HIS A 55 -21.69 -1.54 9.32
C HIS A 55 -21.77 -2.16 7.92
N VAL A 56 -22.71 -1.70 7.08
CA VAL A 56 -22.86 -2.16 5.70
C VAL A 56 -21.63 -1.78 4.88
N THR A 57 -21.17 -0.53 5.02
CA THR A 57 -19.98 -0.01 4.33
C THR A 57 -18.75 -0.84 4.65
N ASP A 58 -18.53 -1.16 5.93
CA ASP A 58 -17.42 -2.00 6.37
C ASP A 58 -17.50 -3.42 5.79
N LYS A 59 -18.71 -4.00 5.76
CA LYS A 59 -18.91 -5.33 5.16
C LYS A 59 -18.66 -5.35 3.67
N VAL A 60 -19.14 -4.36 2.94
CA VAL A 60 -18.89 -4.25 1.50
C VAL A 60 -17.41 -3.96 1.22
N ALA A 61 -16.78 -3.08 2.00
CA ALA A 61 -15.34 -2.80 1.90
C ALA A 61 -14.49 -4.07 2.09
N ALA A 62 -14.87 -4.95 3.03
CA ALA A 62 -14.19 -6.21 3.27
C ALA A 62 -14.31 -7.23 2.11
N LEU A 63 -15.30 -7.08 1.24
CA LEU A 63 -15.48 -7.91 0.04
C LEU A 63 -14.70 -7.39 -1.17
N LEU A 64 -14.25 -6.13 -1.14
CA LEU A 64 -13.47 -5.55 -2.21
C LEU A 64 -12.02 -6.06 -2.16
N PRO A 65 -11.38 -6.25 -3.32
CA PRO A 65 -9.97 -6.59 -3.34
C PRO A 65 -9.14 -5.46 -2.70
N PRO A 66 -8.07 -5.79 -1.97
CA PRO A 66 -7.20 -4.78 -1.39
C PRO A 66 -6.60 -3.90 -2.50
N ILE A 67 -6.41 -2.64 -2.21
CA ILE A 67 -5.79 -1.68 -3.13
C ILE A 67 -4.31 -1.61 -2.78
N ASP A 68 -3.45 -1.75 -3.79
CA ASP A 68 -2.02 -1.53 -3.62
C ASP A 68 -1.74 -0.03 -3.58
N GLU A 69 -1.38 0.47 -2.41
CA GLU A 69 -0.98 1.87 -2.20
C GLU A 69 0.54 1.99 -2.14
N MET A 70 1.07 2.94 -2.91
CA MET A 70 2.49 3.26 -2.88
C MET A 70 2.81 4.17 -1.70
N ARG A 71 3.56 3.65 -0.72
CA ARG A 71 4.00 4.42 0.43
C ARG A 71 5.45 4.84 0.27
N VAL A 72 5.69 6.14 0.14
CA VAL A 72 7.05 6.70 0.07
C VAL A 72 7.68 6.67 1.46
N LEU A 73 8.84 6.01 1.57
CA LEU A 73 9.60 5.85 2.81
C LEU A 73 10.74 6.86 2.95
N GLY A 74 11.30 7.29 1.81
CA GLY A 74 12.39 8.25 1.80
C GLY A 74 12.57 8.90 0.43
N GLU A 75 13.19 10.07 0.45
CA GLU A 75 13.49 10.85 -0.74
C GLU A 75 14.93 11.33 -0.72
N ALA A 76 15.56 11.35 -1.88
CA ALA A 76 16.89 11.88 -2.08
C ALA A 76 16.97 12.67 -3.38
N ASN A 77 17.79 13.71 -3.42
CA ASN A 77 18.08 14.46 -4.63
C ASN A 77 19.47 14.13 -5.14
N VAL A 78 19.63 14.03 -6.45
CA VAL A 78 20.91 13.82 -7.10
C VAL A 78 21.66 15.16 -7.14
N ALA A 79 22.80 15.22 -6.47
CA ALA A 79 23.64 16.40 -6.42
C ALA A 79 24.77 16.35 -7.45
N GLN A 80 25.37 15.19 -7.68
CA GLN A 80 26.51 15.01 -8.58
C GLN A 80 26.48 13.62 -9.22
N LEU A 81 27.13 13.48 -10.37
CA LEU A 81 27.26 12.19 -11.06
C LEU A 81 28.74 11.81 -11.18
N PHE A 82 29.03 10.55 -10.88
CA PHE A 82 30.37 9.98 -10.98
C PHE A 82 30.35 8.79 -11.92
N HIS A 83 31.22 8.81 -12.92
CA HIS A 83 31.41 7.69 -13.86
C HIS A 83 32.63 6.89 -13.46
N ILE A 84 32.42 5.67 -12.98
CA ILE A 84 33.52 4.77 -12.58
C ILE A 84 33.73 3.74 -13.68
N LYS A 85 34.97 3.70 -14.22
CA LYS A 85 35.39 2.65 -15.16
C LYS A 85 35.61 1.34 -14.39
N GLN A 86 34.77 0.35 -14.64
CA GLN A 86 34.92 -1.01 -14.08
C GLN A 86 35.78 -1.89 -14.99
N GLY A 87 37.11 -1.68 -14.99
CA GLY A 87 38.04 -2.49 -15.79
C GLY A 87 37.89 -2.33 -17.31
N GLN A 88 38.77 -3.00 -18.08
CA GLN A 88 38.89 -2.83 -19.54
C GLN A 88 37.74 -3.44 -20.37
N ARG A 89 36.80 -4.19 -19.78
CA ARG A 89 35.76 -4.96 -20.52
C ARG A 89 34.32 -4.66 -20.09
N ARG A 90 34.08 -3.72 -19.17
CA ARG A 90 32.71 -3.35 -18.74
C ARG A 90 32.41 -1.88 -19.02
N ALA A 91 31.16 -1.59 -19.39
CA ALA A 91 30.69 -0.22 -19.56
C ALA A 91 30.93 0.61 -18.26
N PRO A 92 31.22 1.89 -18.35
CA PRO A 92 31.36 2.75 -17.19
C PRO A 92 30.03 2.78 -16.43
N LYS A 93 30.09 2.53 -15.14
CA LYS A 93 28.91 2.56 -14.26
C LYS A 93 28.70 3.97 -13.74
N CYS A 94 27.48 4.48 -13.89
CA CYS A 94 27.10 5.75 -13.30
C CYS A 94 26.76 5.58 -11.82
N ILE A 95 27.39 6.40 -10.98
CA ILE A 95 27.07 6.52 -9.56
C ILE A 95 26.52 7.90 -9.29
N ALA A 96 25.31 7.99 -8.81
CA ALA A 96 24.69 9.22 -8.40
C ALA A 96 25.08 9.56 -6.96
N GLY A 97 25.77 10.69 -6.77
CA GLY A 97 25.97 11.28 -5.44
C GLY A 97 24.70 11.99 -5.03
N CYS A 98 24.03 11.44 -4.05
CA CYS A 98 22.70 11.89 -3.62
C CYS A 98 22.73 12.38 -2.18
N ARG A 99 21.85 13.34 -1.87
CA ARG A 99 21.57 13.77 -0.51
C ARG A 99 20.15 13.37 -0.12
N VAL A 100 20.00 12.64 0.98
CA VAL A 100 18.69 12.25 1.49
C VAL A 100 17.99 13.48 2.08
N THR A 101 16.87 13.86 1.50
CA THR A 101 16.10 15.05 1.89
C THR A 101 15.02 14.73 2.90
N ASN A 102 14.42 13.54 2.81
CA ASN A 102 13.35 13.12 3.70
C ASN A 102 13.36 11.61 3.94
N GLY A 103 12.90 11.18 5.11
CA GLY A 103 12.72 9.78 5.47
C GLY A 103 14.01 8.97 5.47
N THR A 104 13.89 7.71 5.04
CA THR A 104 15.00 6.73 4.97
C THR A 104 14.99 6.04 3.61
N VAL A 105 16.13 6.00 2.96
CA VAL A 105 16.34 5.25 1.72
C VAL A 105 17.00 3.92 2.07
N SER A 106 16.39 2.82 1.66
CA SER A 106 16.89 1.46 1.92
C SER A 106 17.12 0.71 0.61
N ARG A 107 18.18 -0.09 0.57
CA ARG A 107 18.49 -0.96 -0.58
C ARG A 107 17.47 -2.08 -0.78
N ALA A 108 16.76 -2.48 0.28
CA ALA A 108 15.77 -3.55 0.23
C ALA A 108 14.49 -3.16 -0.51
N ASN A 109 14.20 -1.88 -0.59
CA ASN A 109 12.95 -1.36 -1.14
C ASN A 109 13.10 -0.98 -2.63
N GLU A 110 11.95 -0.84 -3.29
CA GLU A 110 11.91 -0.29 -4.65
C GLU A 110 12.14 1.22 -4.64
N ILE A 111 12.70 1.69 -5.75
CA ILE A 111 12.91 3.12 -5.97
C ILE A 111 12.30 3.54 -7.30
N ARG A 112 11.96 4.81 -7.38
CA ARG A 112 11.64 5.47 -8.65
C ARG A 112 12.41 6.78 -8.76
N ILE A 113 12.75 7.14 -9.98
CA ILE A 113 13.43 8.39 -10.31
C ILE A 113 12.44 9.29 -11.02
N LEU A 114 12.29 10.50 -10.50
CA LEU A 114 11.42 11.52 -11.03
C LEU A 114 12.28 12.66 -11.59
N ARG A 115 11.99 13.08 -12.79
CA ARG A 115 12.73 14.15 -13.51
C ARG A 115 11.83 15.33 -13.81
N GLY A 116 12.41 16.54 -13.67
CA GLY A 116 11.76 17.81 -13.99
C GLY A 116 10.69 18.24 -13.00
N ASP A 117 10.13 19.44 -13.24
CA ASP A 117 9.11 20.05 -12.39
C ASP A 117 7.80 19.27 -12.39
N GLU A 118 7.48 18.61 -13.50
CA GLU A 118 6.30 17.73 -13.63
C GLU A 118 6.46 16.40 -12.92
N ARG A 119 7.63 16.10 -12.32
CA ARG A 119 7.95 14.85 -11.63
C ARG A 119 7.64 13.61 -12.47
N LYS A 120 8.02 13.64 -13.74
CA LYS A 120 7.84 12.50 -14.62
C LYS A 120 8.70 11.33 -14.16
N GLU A 121 8.08 10.16 -13.98
CA GLU A 121 8.79 8.92 -13.66
C GLU A 121 9.61 8.49 -14.89
N VAL A 122 10.94 8.49 -14.76
CA VAL A 122 11.89 8.08 -15.82
C VAL A 122 12.44 6.68 -15.58
N PHE A 123 12.43 6.23 -14.33
CA PHE A 123 12.89 4.89 -13.97
C PHE A 123 12.16 4.39 -12.73
N ARG A 124 11.91 3.07 -12.70
CA ARG A 124 11.43 2.33 -11.54
C ARG A 124 12.16 1.00 -11.46
N GLY A 125 12.73 0.70 -10.31
CA GLY A 125 13.52 -0.50 -10.11
C GLY A 125 14.11 -0.60 -8.71
N ARG A 126 15.30 -1.19 -8.60
CA ARG A 126 16.01 -1.38 -7.34
C ARG A 126 17.37 -0.73 -7.34
N LEU A 127 17.87 -0.44 -6.15
CA LEU A 127 19.26 -0.02 -5.98
C LEU A 127 20.18 -1.23 -6.15
N ASP A 128 21.17 -1.10 -7.03
CA ASP A 128 22.25 -2.06 -7.11
C ASP A 128 23.26 -1.86 -5.97
N THR A 129 23.70 -0.60 -5.74
CA THR A 129 24.57 -0.28 -4.60
C THR A 129 24.08 0.96 -3.87
N LEU A 130 24.24 0.94 -2.54
CA LEU A 130 24.04 2.10 -1.67
C LEU A 130 25.28 2.24 -0.79
N ARG A 131 26.01 3.36 -0.94
CA ARG A 131 27.29 3.59 -0.25
C ARG A 131 27.34 4.90 0.47
N GLN A 132 27.92 4.88 1.65
CA GLN A 132 28.31 6.08 2.37
C GLN A 132 29.85 6.19 2.31
N VAL A 133 30.35 7.17 1.56
CA VAL A 133 31.75 7.37 1.27
C VAL A 133 32.37 6.13 0.58
N LYS A 134 32.91 5.18 1.31
CA LYS A 134 33.52 3.94 0.80
C LYS A 134 32.89 2.66 1.35
N LYS A 135 31.89 2.77 2.25
CA LYS A 135 31.26 1.63 2.91
C LYS A 135 29.90 1.34 2.28
N ASP A 136 29.64 0.09 1.97
CA ASP A 136 28.32 -0.35 1.59
C ASP A 136 27.40 -0.33 2.83
N VAL A 137 26.20 0.25 2.67
CA VAL A 137 25.21 0.39 3.73
C VAL A 137 23.86 -0.12 3.25
N SER A 138 23.05 -0.61 4.18
CA SER A 138 21.70 -1.11 3.87
C SER A 138 20.66 0.01 3.81
N GLU A 139 20.87 1.06 4.59
CA GLU A 139 19.94 2.19 4.70
C GLU A 139 20.64 3.51 4.96
N MET A 140 20.01 4.61 4.53
CA MET A 140 20.49 5.98 4.74
C MET A 140 19.37 6.88 5.19
N ARG A 141 19.63 7.69 6.21
CA ARG A 141 18.65 8.59 6.83
C ARG A 141 18.77 10.02 6.30
N LYS A 142 17.70 10.80 6.53
CA LYS A 142 17.65 12.22 6.20
C LYS A 142 18.92 12.98 6.62
N GLY A 143 19.40 13.87 5.73
CA GLY A 143 20.54 14.74 5.96
C GLY A 143 21.90 14.11 5.62
N THR A 144 21.93 12.83 5.24
CA THR A 144 23.17 12.14 4.88
C THR A 144 23.41 12.14 3.38
N GLU A 145 24.69 12.12 2.99
CA GLU A 145 25.12 12.00 1.61
C GLU A 145 25.51 10.55 1.31
N CYS A 146 25.15 10.07 0.15
CA CYS A 146 25.40 8.70 -0.28
C CYS A 146 25.58 8.60 -1.78
N GLY A 147 26.31 7.58 -2.21
CA GLY A 147 26.41 7.15 -3.60
C GLY A 147 25.41 6.04 -3.89
N MET A 148 24.61 6.23 -4.92
CA MET A 148 23.63 5.25 -5.38
C MET A 148 23.93 4.82 -6.79
N SER A 149 23.79 3.53 -7.07
CA SER A 149 23.72 3.03 -8.44
C SER A 149 22.46 2.20 -8.62
N PHE A 150 21.93 2.21 -9.81
CA PHE A 150 20.66 1.62 -10.15
C PHE A 150 20.88 0.37 -11.01
N ASP A 151 20.04 -0.62 -10.84
CA ASP A 151 20.10 -1.83 -11.63
C ASP A 151 19.47 -1.59 -13.01
N GLY A 152 20.30 -1.69 -14.07
CA GLY A 152 19.84 -1.51 -15.46
C GLY A 152 19.52 -0.08 -15.88
N PHE A 153 19.94 0.95 -15.11
CA PHE A 153 19.70 2.34 -15.48
C PHE A 153 20.90 3.24 -15.17
N ASP A 154 21.45 3.86 -16.22
CA ASP A 154 22.64 4.73 -16.14
C ASP A 154 22.35 6.19 -16.58
N ASP A 155 21.13 6.49 -17.10
CA ASP A 155 20.72 7.84 -17.55
C ASP A 155 20.16 8.70 -16.41
N VAL A 156 20.89 8.76 -15.32
CA VAL A 156 20.57 9.65 -14.18
C VAL A 156 21.10 11.04 -14.48
N GLN A 157 20.34 12.08 -14.12
CA GLN A 157 20.75 13.48 -14.28
C GLN A 157 20.84 14.18 -12.93
N VAL A 158 21.59 15.28 -12.89
CA VAL A 158 21.61 16.16 -11.71
C VAL A 158 20.22 16.75 -11.54
N ASP A 159 19.81 16.94 -10.29
CA ASP A 159 18.49 17.38 -9.86
C ASP A 159 17.35 16.34 -10.01
N ASP A 160 17.63 15.12 -10.50
CA ASP A 160 16.66 14.03 -10.43
C ASP A 160 16.30 13.75 -8.97
N LYS A 161 15.01 13.51 -8.72
CA LYS A 161 14.49 13.15 -7.41
C LYS A 161 14.28 11.65 -7.31
N ILE A 162 14.96 11.02 -6.36
CA ILE A 162 14.84 9.60 -6.07
C ILE A 162 13.86 9.41 -4.93
N GLN A 163 12.84 8.59 -5.12
CA GLN A 163 11.91 8.18 -4.07
C GLN A 163 12.04 6.69 -3.82
N CYS A 164 12.31 6.35 -2.57
CA CYS A 164 12.27 4.99 -2.06
C CYS A 164 10.86 4.70 -1.54
N PHE A 165 10.23 3.64 -2.00
CA PHE A 165 8.84 3.32 -1.67
C PHE A 165 8.65 1.83 -1.44
N THR A 166 7.54 1.49 -0.81
CA THR A 166 7.02 0.13 -0.71
C THR A 166 5.56 0.10 -1.13
N MET A 167 5.13 -1.02 -1.68
CA MET A 167 3.70 -1.26 -1.95
C MET A 167 3.08 -1.86 -0.69
N VAL A 168 2.04 -1.24 -0.19
CA VAL A 168 1.28 -1.70 0.97
C VAL A 168 -0.14 -1.98 0.54
N GLN A 169 -0.62 -3.17 0.84
CA GLN A 169 -2.02 -3.50 0.63
C GLN A 169 -2.87 -2.85 1.70
N VAL A 170 -3.73 -1.93 1.30
CA VAL A 170 -4.70 -1.29 2.19
C VAL A 170 -6.10 -1.80 1.86
N PRO A 171 -6.95 -2.01 2.87
CA PRO A 171 -8.34 -2.36 2.62
C PRO A 171 -9.02 -1.25 1.80
N ALA A 172 -9.80 -1.64 0.81
CA ALA A 172 -10.58 -0.69 0.04
C ALA A 172 -11.58 0.01 0.97
N THR A 173 -11.61 1.34 0.96
CA THR A 173 -12.60 2.14 1.67
C THR A 173 -13.61 2.69 0.69
N LEU A 174 -14.90 2.47 0.97
CA LEU A 174 -15.98 3.13 0.24
C LEU A 174 -16.09 4.57 0.77
N LYS A 175 -15.91 5.53 -0.13
CA LYS A 175 -16.20 6.95 0.16
C LYS A 175 -17.65 7.25 -0.16
#